data_acc52a057e5fe20775a49e45d0e81b5b
#
_entry.id   acc52a057e5fe20775a49e45d0e81b5b
#
_cell.length_a   1.000
_cell.length_b   1.000
_cell.length_c   1.000
_cell.angle_alpha   90.00
_cell.angle_beta   90.00
_cell.angle_gamma   90.00
#
_symmetry.space_group_name_H-M   'P 1'
#
loop_
_entity.id
_entity.type
_entity.pdbx_description
1 polymer ?
#
loop_
_entity_poly.entity_id
_entity_poly.type
_entity_poly.pdbx_seq_one_letter_code
_entity_poly.pdbx_strand_id
1 'polypeptide(L)'
;MHLFYTPDISGAEYALSEEESKHAVRVLRLEAGETVQLVDGKGGLYEAKVTAPNPKRCQLEITKTVSEFGKKPYRIHIAVAPTKNLDRMEWFVEKAVEIGIDEISFLKCARSERKELKLDRLEKIAVSAMKQSLKAYLPKLNELSPYKTFLANLDSVSNSYIAHLEKGNRTDLKQINASGKSYCVLIGPEGDFTPEEIEMALAKGVKPVTLGESRLRTETAALVACHTLNLLQS
;
A
#
# COMPACT_ATOMS: atom_id res chain seq x y z
N MET A 1 23.53 -2.37 -2.15
CA MET A 1 23.00 -3.45 -3.04
C MET A 1 21.79 -2.88 -3.76
N HIS A 2 21.67 -3.09 -5.09
CA HIS A 2 20.61 -2.49 -5.91
C HIS A 2 19.44 -3.46 -6.02
N LEU A 3 18.19 -2.96 -5.86
CA LEU A 3 16.95 -3.73 -5.88
C LEU A 3 16.13 -3.35 -7.12
N PHE A 4 15.74 -4.35 -7.92
CA PHE A 4 14.89 -4.18 -9.10
C PHE A 4 13.54 -4.86 -8.89
N TYR A 5 12.47 -4.32 -9.49
CA TYR A 5 11.15 -4.90 -9.49
C TYR A 5 10.92 -5.70 -10.77
N THR A 6 10.60 -6.98 -10.62
CA THR A 6 10.52 -7.98 -11.68
C THR A 6 9.27 -8.84 -11.50
N PRO A 7 8.04 -8.31 -11.77
CA PRO A 7 6.77 -8.96 -11.43
C PRO A 7 6.49 -10.27 -12.19
N ASP A 8 7.19 -10.51 -13.27
CA ASP A 8 7.08 -11.64 -14.20
C ASP A 8 8.27 -12.58 -14.15
N ILE A 9 9.13 -12.46 -13.12
CA ILE A 9 10.32 -13.30 -12.97
C ILE A 9 9.96 -14.79 -12.94
N SER A 10 10.65 -15.56 -13.76
CA SER A 10 10.49 -17.01 -13.83
C SER A 10 11.79 -17.67 -14.32
N GLY A 11 12.08 -18.86 -13.78
CA GLY A 11 13.27 -19.63 -14.17
C GLY A 11 14.59 -19.14 -13.56
N ALA A 12 15.70 -19.62 -14.12
CA ALA A 12 17.05 -19.35 -13.62
C ALA A 12 17.70 -18.10 -14.24
N GLU A 13 17.14 -17.56 -15.31
CA GLU A 13 17.64 -16.36 -16.00
C GLU A 13 16.52 -15.32 -16.10
N TYR A 14 16.90 -14.05 -16.05
CA TYR A 14 15.98 -12.94 -16.24
C TYR A 14 16.63 -11.80 -17.03
N ALA A 15 15.84 -11.18 -17.88
CA ALA A 15 16.26 -9.98 -18.60
C ALA A 15 15.49 -8.77 -18.08
N LEU A 16 16.19 -7.78 -17.56
CA LEU A 16 15.56 -6.53 -17.13
C LEU A 16 14.84 -5.83 -18.29
N SER A 17 13.75 -5.12 -17.99
CA SER A 17 13.09 -4.23 -18.94
C SER A 17 14.09 -3.21 -19.50
N GLU A 18 13.77 -2.58 -20.63
CA GLU A 18 14.67 -1.58 -21.23
C GLU A 18 14.92 -0.39 -20.27
N GLU A 19 13.91 0.05 -19.52
CA GLU A 19 14.02 1.12 -18.53
C GLU A 19 14.97 0.74 -17.38
N GLU A 20 14.76 -0.42 -16.76
CA GLU A 20 15.62 -0.91 -15.68
C GLU A 20 17.01 -1.30 -16.19
N SER A 21 17.15 -1.78 -17.44
CA SER A 21 18.46 -2.05 -18.06
C SER A 21 19.26 -0.76 -18.27
N LYS A 22 18.61 0.32 -18.73
CA LYS A 22 19.25 1.65 -18.82
C LYS A 22 19.68 2.14 -17.46
N HIS A 23 18.83 1.99 -16.45
CA HIS A 23 19.15 2.38 -15.09
C HIS A 23 20.34 1.57 -14.54
N ALA A 24 20.31 0.25 -14.67
CA ALA A 24 21.36 -0.65 -14.23
C ALA A 24 22.74 -0.30 -14.86
N VAL A 25 22.78 -0.14 -16.17
CA VAL A 25 24.07 0.00 -16.90
C VAL A 25 24.55 1.45 -16.95
N ARG A 26 23.66 2.44 -17.16
CA ARG A 26 24.06 3.84 -17.37
C ARG A 26 24.11 4.65 -16.07
N VAL A 27 23.22 4.39 -15.12
CA VAL A 27 23.12 5.11 -13.86
C VAL A 27 23.92 4.41 -12.78
N LEU A 28 23.64 3.13 -12.54
CA LEU A 28 24.31 2.33 -11.51
C LEU A 28 25.67 1.79 -11.98
N ARG A 29 25.92 1.78 -13.30
CA ARG A 29 27.17 1.32 -13.95
C ARG A 29 27.55 -0.11 -13.59
N LEU A 30 26.53 -0.98 -13.48
CA LEU A 30 26.76 -2.38 -13.16
C LEU A 30 27.55 -3.11 -14.25
N GLU A 31 28.50 -3.91 -13.82
CA GLU A 31 29.39 -4.72 -14.66
C GLU A 31 29.03 -6.22 -14.57
N ALA A 32 29.54 -7.00 -15.52
CA ALA A 32 29.36 -8.44 -15.48
C ALA A 32 30.01 -9.05 -14.23
N GLY A 33 29.30 -9.94 -13.55
CA GLY A 33 29.72 -10.55 -12.30
C GLY A 33 29.21 -9.88 -11.04
N GLU A 34 28.68 -8.65 -11.10
CA GLU A 34 28.11 -7.98 -9.94
C GLU A 34 26.77 -8.59 -9.52
N THR A 35 26.51 -8.53 -8.21
CA THR A 35 25.27 -9.08 -7.61
C THR A 35 24.26 -7.98 -7.36
N VAL A 36 23.01 -8.25 -7.73
CA VAL A 36 21.84 -7.41 -7.51
C VAL A 36 20.73 -8.19 -6.82
N GLN A 37 19.75 -7.50 -6.29
CA GLN A 37 18.52 -8.10 -5.76
C GLN A 37 17.33 -7.81 -6.66
N LEU A 38 16.41 -8.79 -6.74
CA LEU A 38 15.15 -8.63 -7.45
C LEU A 38 14.00 -8.98 -6.51
N VAL A 39 12.84 -8.33 -6.72
CA VAL A 39 11.60 -8.67 -6.02
C VAL A 39 10.45 -8.74 -7.02
N ASP A 40 9.54 -9.68 -6.80
CA ASP A 40 8.38 -9.91 -7.68
C ASP A 40 7.10 -9.17 -7.24
N GLY A 41 7.13 -8.52 -6.07
CA GLY A 41 5.95 -7.89 -5.48
C GLY A 41 4.98 -8.87 -4.83
N LYS A 42 5.29 -10.16 -4.82
CA LYS A 42 4.45 -11.25 -4.29
C LYS A 42 5.12 -11.99 -3.12
N GLY A 43 6.25 -11.47 -2.64
CA GLY A 43 7.03 -12.03 -1.53
C GLY A 43 8.27 -12.81 -1.97
N GLY A 44 8.57 -12.90 -3.25
CA GLY A 44 9.82 -13.43 -3.76
C GLY A 44 10.94 -12.40 -3.66
N LEU A 45 12.05 -12.76 -3.01
CA LEU A 45 13.31 -12.03 -3.03
C LEU A 45 14.37 -12.92 -3.71
N TYR A 46 15.04 -12.39 -4.72
CA TYR A 46 16.02 -13.11 -5.51
C TYR A 46 17.37 -12.39 -5.45
N GLU A 47 18.45 -13.16 -5.31
CA GLU A 47 19.79 -12.67 -5.60
C GLU A 47 20.14 -13.08 -7.03
N ALA A 48 20.66 -12.17 -7.81
CA ALA A 48 21.00 -12.40 -9.20
C ALA A 48 22.36 -11.80 -9.53
N LYS A 49 23.08 -12.46 -10.45
CA LYS A 49 24.37 -12.01 -10.96
C LYS A 49 24.20 -11.44 -12.36
N VAL A 50 24.78 -10.29 -12.63
CA VAL A 50 24.79 -9.70 -13.97
C VAL A 50 25.67 -10.56 -14.88
N THR A 51 25.09 -11.10 -15.95
CA THR A 51 25.81 -11.91 -16.94
C THR A 51 26.18 -11.10 -18.18
N ALA A 52 25.27 -10.21 -18.64
CA ALA A 52 25.52 -9.34 -19.78
C ALA A 52 24.95 -7.92 -19.53
N PRO A 53 25.78 -6.92 -19.20
CA PRO A 53 25.36 -5.56 -18.93
C PRO A 53 25.06 -4.78 -20.21
N ASN A 54 23.87 -5.01 -20.77
CA ASN A 54 23.42 -4.33 -21.98
C ASN A 54 22.32 -3.28 -21.62
N PRO A 55 22.45 -2.00 -22.01
CA PRO A 55 21.48 -0.96 -21.63
C PRO A 55 20.09 -1.12 -22.27
N LYS A 56 19.92 -2.00 -23.26
CA LYS A 56 18.62 -2.35 -23.83
C LYS A 56 18.01 -3.59 -23.19
N ARG A 57 18.86 -4.52 -22.73
CA ARG A 57 18.44 -5.82 -22.20
C ARG A 57 19.54 -6.39 -21.33
N CYS A 58 19.64 -5.94 -20.09
CA CYS A 58 20.60 -6.46 -19.12
C CYS A 58 20.19 -7.87 -18.69
N GLN A 59 21.09 -8.85 -18.84
CA GLN A 59 20.85 -10.25 -18.51
C GLN A 59 21.34 -10.54 -17.10
N LEU A 60 20.54 -11.32 -16.38
CA LEU A 60 20.78 -11.73 -15.00
C LEU A 60 20.62 -13.23 -14.87
N GLU A 61 21.47 -13.86 -14.08
CA GLU A 61 21.35 -15.24 -13.63
C GLU A 61 20.92 -15.27 -12.17
N ILE A 62 19.84 -16.00 -11.85
CA ILE A 62 19.32 -16.11 -10.49
C ILE A 62 20.18 -17.11 -9.71
N THR A 63 20.83 -16.64 -8.66
CA THR A 63 21.73 -17.45 -7.83
C THR A 63 21.06 -17.94 -6.54
N LYS A 64 20.04 -17.22 -6.05
CA LYS A 64 19.31 -17.60 -4.84
C LYS A 64 17.88 -17.05 -4.87
N THR A 65 16.97 -17.84 -4.31
CA THR A 65 15.55 -17.46 -4.16
C THR A 65 15.13 -17.63 -2.70
N VAL A 66 14.43 -16.61 -2.17
CA VAL A 66 13.80 -16.63 -0.86
C VAL A 66 12.31 -16.35 -1.07
N SER A 67 11.46 -17.30 -0.70
CA SER A 67 10.00 -17.17 -0.77
C SER A 67 9.46 -16.52 0.50
N GLU A 68 8.32 -15.83 0.39
CA GLU A 68 7.61 -15.20 1.51
C GLU A 68 8.48 -14.25 2.34
N PHE A 69 9.44 -13.56 1.69
CA PHE A 69 10.32 -12.62 2.37
C PHE A 69 9.53 -11.43 2.94
N GLY A 70 9.62 -11.27 4.26
CA GLY A 70 8.90 -10.20 4.97
C GLY A 70 7.39 -10.41 5.09
N LYS A 71 6.90 -11.67 4.92
CA LYS A 71 5.47 -11.97 5.11
C LYS A 71 5.02 -11.67 6.54
N LYS A 72 3.98 -10.86 6.65
CA LYS A 72 3.33 -10.56 7.92
C LYS A 72 2.23 -11.57 8.22
N PRO A 73 1.97 -11.89 9.51
CA PRO A 73 0.86 -12.76 9.91
C PRO A 73 -0.51 -12.05 9.89
N TYR A 74 -0.54 -10.77 9.54
CA TYR A 74 -1.71 -9.89 9.53
C TYR A 74 -1.76 -9.08 8.23
N ARG A 75 -2.92 -8.49 7.95
CA ARG A 75 -3.17 -7.63 6.78
C ARG A 75 -3.79 -6.31 7.21
N ILE A 76 -3.26 -5.23 6.67
CA ILE A 76 -3.75 -3.87 6.88
C ILE A 76 -4.28 -3.30 5.57
N HIS A 77 -5.54 -2.92 5.58
CA HIS A 77 -6.25 -2.29 4.49
C HIS A 77 -6.71 -0.88 4.92
N ILE A 78 -6.36 0.14 4.18
CA ILE A 78 -6.87 1.49 4.37
C ILE A 78 -7.78 1.84 3.20
N ALA A 79 -9.04 2.14 3.50
CA ALA A 79 -10.03 2.60 2.53
C ALA A 79 -10.21 4.11 2.71
N VAL A 80 -9.67 4.92 1.80
CA VAL A 80 -9.54 6.37 1.96
C VAL A 80 -10.20 7.14 0.83
N ALA A 81 -10.91 8.21 1.14
CA ALA A 81 -11.39 9.15 0.14
C ALA A 81 -10.21 9.99 -0.39
N PRO A 82 -9.94 10.00 -1.72
CA PRO A 82 -8.84 10.77 -2.26
C PRO A 82 -9.02 12.26 -2.02
N THR A 83 -7.96 12.92 -1.58
CA THR A 83 -7.94 14.37 -1.37
C THR A 83 -8.03 15.15 -2.70
N LYS A 84 -8.47 16.40 -2.64
CA LYS A 84 -8.47 17.30 -3.79
C LYS A 84 -7.08 17.41 -4.43
N ASN A 85 -6.03 17.61 -3.62
CA ASN A 85 -4.65 17.63 -4.08
C ASN A 85 -4.08 16.20 -4.13
N LEU A 86 -3.76 15.72 -5.34
CA LEU A 86 -3.27 14.36 -5.57
C LEU A 86 -1.88 14.13 -4.94
N ASP A 87 -1.02 15.16 -4.86
CA ASP A 87 0.32 15.02 -4.28
C ASP A 87 0.27 14.52 -2.82
N ARG A 88 -0.82 14.83 -2.09
CA ARG A 88 -1.03 14.31 -0.74
C ARG A 88 -1.34 12.82 -0.73
N MET A 89 -2.09 12.33 -1.75
CA MET A 89 -2.34 10.89 -1.89
C MET A 89 -1.07 10.15 -2.31
N GLU A 90 -0.25 10.77 -3.15
CA GLU A 90 1.05 10.24 -3.53
C GLU A 90 1.96 10.08 -2.31
N TRP A 91 2.04 11.13 -1.49
CA TRP A 91 2.77 11.10 -0.22
C TRP A 91 2.22 10.01 0.73
N PHE A 92 0.89 9.91 0.85
CA PHE A 92 0.27 8.86 1.69
C PHE A 92 0.64 7.46 1.19
N VAL A 93 0.51 7.19 -0.11
CA VAL A 93 0.84 5.89 -0.71
C VAL A 93 2.31 5.55 -0.45
N GLU A 94 3.23 6.49 -0.71
CA GLU A 94 4.65 6.31 -0.47
C GLU A 94 4.91 5.90 0.99
N LYS A 95 4.44 6.69 1.96
CA LYS A 95 4.71 6.45 3.38
C LYS A 95 3.97 5.23 3.95
N ALA A 96 2.77 4.94 3.46
CA ALA A 96 2.04 3.74 3.84
C ALA A 96 2.77 2.46 3.39
N VAL A 97 3.36 2.47 2.18
CA VAL A 97 4.20 1.36 1.70
C VAL A 97 5.45 1.20 2.56
N GLU A 98 6.15 2.30 2.88
CA GLU A 98 7.32 2.27 3.77
C GLU A 98 6.98 1.69 5.15
N ILE A 99 5.82 2.04 5.73
CA ILE A 99 5.36 1.52 7.03
C ILE A 99 4.94 0.06 6.93
N GLY A 100 4.30 -0.34 5.83
CA GLY A 100 3.89 -1.73 5.61
C GLY A 100 2.38 -1.91 5.50
N ILE A 101 1.75 -1.21 4.58
CA ILE A 101 0.37 -1.44 4.17
C ILE A 101 0.27 -2.64 3.21
N ASP A 102 -0.87 -3.34 3.23
CA ASP A 102 -1.11 -4.48 2.34
C ASP A 102 -2.13 -4.14 1.26
N GLU A 103 -3.06 -3.21 1.53
CA GLU A 103 -4.09 -2.81 0.57
C GLU A 103 -4.55 -1.38 0.79
N ILE A 104 -4.79 -0.66 -0.32
CA ILE A 104 -5.42 0.66 -0.33
C ILE A 104 -6.62 0.62 -1.27
N SER A 105 -7.80 1.02 -0.78
CA SER A 105 -8.97 1.28 -1.60
C SER A 105 -9.30 2.76 -1.60
N PHE A 106 -9.65 3.28 -2.77
CA PHE A 106 -10.08 4.66 -2.89
C PHE A 106 -11.60 4.77 -2.90
N LEU A 107 -12.15 5.65 -2.02
CA LEU A 107 -13.58 5.78 -1.78
C LEU A 107 -14.13 7.05 -2.41
N LYS A 108 -15.22 6.94 -3.15
CA LYS A 108 -16.02 8.09 -3.59
C LYS A 108 -17.18 8.29 -2.62
N CYS A 109 -16.98 9.17 -1.64
CA CYS A 109 -17.96 9.57 -0.63
C CYS A 109 -18.83 10.74 -1.11
N ALA A 110 -19.92 11.02 -0.38
CA ALA A 110 -20.84 12.09 -0.72
C ALA A 110 -20.16 13.48 -0.77
N ARG A 111 -19.21 13.73 0.15
CA ARG A 111 -18.46 14.99 0.25
C ARG A 111 -17.09 14.95 -0.43
N SER A 112 -16.83 13.95 -1.29
CA SER A 112 -15.58 13.88 -2.04
C SER A 112 -15.54 14.95 -3.13
N GLU A 113 -14.51 15.79 -3.11
CA GLU A 113 -14.26 16.75 -4.19
C GLU A 113 -13.70 16.06 -5.44
N ARG A 114 -12.84 15.05 -5.25
CA ARG A 114 -12.25 14.26 -6.34
C ARG A 114 -13.20 13.17 -6.80
N LYS A 115 -13.54 13.20 -8.10
CA LYS A 115 -14.50 12.26 -8.72
C LYS A 115 -13.85 11.19 -9.59
N GLU A 116 -12.57 11.36 -9.89
CA GLU A 116 -11.78 10.46 -10.75
C GLU A 116 -10.38 10.30 -10.17
N LEU A 117 -9.82 9.11 -10.30
CA LEU A 117 -8.47 8.78 -9.87
C LEU A 117 -7.83 7.84 -10.90
N LYS A 118 -6.64 8.20 -11.39
CA LYS A 118 -5.82 7.32 -12.22
C LYS A 118 -4.77 6.65 -11.33
N LEU A 119 -4.76 5.33 -11.32
CA LEU A 119 -3.87 4.55 -10.45
C LEU A 119 -2.43 4.50 -10.93
N ASP A 120 -2.18 4.58 -12.23
CA ASP A 120 -0.85 4.37 -12.86
C ASP A 120 0.29 5.12 -12.14
N ARG A 121 0.02 6.38 -11.73
CA ARG A 121 1.01 7.18 -11.03
C ARG A 121 1.21 6.70 -9.58
N LEU A 122 0.14 6.33 -8.88
CA LEU A 122 0.19 5.82 -7.52
C LEU A 122 0.86 4.43 -7.46
N GLU A 123 0.64 3.59 -8.47
CA GLU A 123 1.29 2.29 -8.62
C GLU A 123 2.81 2.46 -8.80
N LYS A 124 3.25 3.40 -9.64
CA LYS A 124 4.68 3.71 -9.79
C LYS A 124 5.31 4.19 -8.48
N ILE A 125 4.59 5.00 -7.72
CA ILE A 125 5.05 5.44 -6.38
C ILE A 125 5.13 4.27 -5.42
N ALA A 126 4.13 3.39 -5.40
CA ALA A 126 4.14 2.20 -4.56
C ALA A 126 5.32 1.27 -4.89
N VAL A 127 5.62 1.04 -6.18
CA VAL A 127 6.79 0.27 -6.62
C VAL A 127 8.09 0.94 -6.16
N SER A 128 8.21 2.25 -6.33
CA SER A 128 9.41 2.99 -5.89
C SER A 128 9.62 2.90 -4.38
N ALA A 129 8.55 3.10 -3.60
CA ALA A 129 8.57 3.00 -2.14
C ALA A 129 8.87 1.57 -1.66
N MET A 130 8.32 0.54 -2.32
CA MET A 130 8.62 -0.87 -2.05
C MET A 130 10.11 -1.16 -2.25
N LYS A 131 10.68 -0.72 -3.38
CA LYS A 131 12.13 -0.89 -3.68
C LYS A 131 12.98 -0.17 -2.64
N GLN A 132 12.66 1.09 -2.33
CA GLN A 132 13.42 1.92 -1.38
C GLN A 132 13.38 1.35 0.04
N SER A 133 12.24 0.81 0.48
CA SER A 133 12.05 0.21 1.80
C SER A 133 12.41 -1.27 1.87
N LEU A 134 13.03 -1.83 0.81
CA LEU A 134 13.52 -3.22 0.71
C LEU A 134 12.44 -4.27 1.01
N LYS A 135 11.22 -4.03 0.53
CA LYS A 135 10.08 -4.96 0.69
C LYS A 135 9.90 -5.84 -0.55
N ALA A 136 9.42 -7.06 -0.35
CA ALA A 136 9.12 -7.99 -1.43
C ALA A 136 7.63 -8.10 -1.76
N TYR A 137 6.75 -7.44 -0.96
CA TYR A 137 5.32 -7.38 -1.22
C TYR A 137 4.92 -5.99 -1.69
N LEU A 138 4.31 -5.91 -2.88
CA LEU A 138 3.68 -4.70 -3.38
C LEU A 138 2.24 -4.64 -2.86
N PRO A 139 1.80 -3.56 -2.21
CA PRO A 139 0.42 -3.44 -1.76
C PRO A 139 -0.54 -3.39 -2.94
N LYS A 140 -1.72 -3.95 -2.74
CA LYS A 140 -2.80 -3.85 -3.72
C LYS A 140 -3.41 -2.45 -3.69
N LEU A 141 -3.46 -1.77 -4.83
CA LEU A 141 -4.19 -0.52 -5.02
C LEU A 141 -5.49 -0.82 -5.77
N ASN A 142 -6.63 -0.47 -5.20
CA ASN A 142 -7.94 -0.64 -5.83
C ASN A 142 -8.41 0.68 -6.46
N GLU A 143 -9.14 0.61 -7.54
CA GLU A 143 -9.74 1.75 -8.21
C GLU A 143 -10.70 2.54 -7.30
N LEU A 144 -10.99 3.79 -7.70
CA LEU A 144 -11.98 4.61 -7.03
C LEU A 144 -13.37 3.98 -7.14
N SER A 145 -13.92 3.58 -6.01
CA SER A 145 -15.24 2.91 -5.92
C SER A 145 -16.24 3.77 -5.15
N PRO A 146 -17.52 3.77 -5.55
CA PRO A 146 -18.57 4.38 -4.73
C PRO A 146 -18.58 3.79 -3.31
N TYR A 147 -18.74 4.63 -2.30
CA TYR A 147 -18.75 4.23 -0.90
C TYR A 147 -19.71 3.06 -0.59
N LYS A 148 -20.94 3.14 -1.14
CA LYS A 148 -21.95 2.08 -0.97
C LYS A 148 -21.50 0.74 -1.58
N THR A 149 -20.88 0.78 -2.76
CA THR A 149 -20.35 -0.41 -3.42
C THR A 149 -19.21 -1.03 -2.62
N PHE A 150 -18.30 -0.20 -2.10
CA PHE A 150 -17.23 -0.65 -1.22
C PHE A 150 -17.78 -1.35 0.04
N LEU A 151 -18.74 -0.72 0.74
CA LEU A 151 -19.36 -1.31 1.93
C LEU A 151 -20.12 -2.61 1.65
N ALA A 152 -20.75 -2.72 0.47
CA ALA A 152 -21.45 -3.96 0.08
C ALA A 152 -20.46 -5.15 -0.07
N ASN A 153 -19.24 -4.86 -0.53
CA ASN A 153 -18.20 -5.85 -0.78
C ASN A 153 -17.17 -5.96 0.36
N LEU A 154 -17.38 -5.24 1.47
CA LEU A 154 -16.47 -5.29 2.60
C LEU A 154 -16.43 -6.69 3.19
N ASP A 155 -15.21 -7.22 3.34
CA ASP A 155 -14.99 -8.56 3.87
C ASP A 155 -15.45 -8.66 5.33
N SER A 156 -16.38 -9.57 5.60
CA SER A 156 -16.91 -9.84 6.95
C SER A 156 -15.89 -10.43 7.91
N VAL A 157 -14.78 -10.98 7.41
CA VAL A 157 -13.69 -11.55 8.22
C VAL A 157 -12.76 -10.45 8.76
N SER A 158 -12.75 -9.29 8.14
CA SER A 158 -11.91 -8.16 8.56
C SER A 158 -12.49 -7.43 9.76
N ASN A 159 -11.63 -7.10 10.73
CA ASN A 159 -11.97 -6.13 11.76
C ASN A 159 -12.02 -4.73 11.13
N SER A 160 -13.23 -4.24 10.86
CA SER A 160 -13.45 -3.01 10.12
C SER A 160 -13.82 -1.84 11.04
N TYR A 161 -13.21 -0.69 10.77
CA TYR A 161 -13.34 0.53 11.55
C TYR A 161 -13.63 1.74 10.64
N ILE A 162 -14.34 2.73 11.16
CA ILE A 162 -14.56 4.01 10.50
C ILE A 162 -14.09 5.14 11.42
N ALA A 163 -13.15 5.94 10.93
CA ALA A 163 -12.67 7.14 11.63
C ALA A 163 -13.46 8.36 11.17
N HIS A 164 -14.18 9.02 12.08
CA HIS A 164 -15.00 10.19 11.80
C HIS A 164 -14.96 11.19 12.96
N LEU A 165 -15.44 12.43 12.73
CA LEU A 165 -15.43 13.52 13.72
C LEU A 165 -16.76 13.68 14.47
N GLU A 166 -17.85 13.04 14.00
CA GLU A 166 -19.16 13.11 14.66
C GLU A 166 -19.06 12.70 16.14
N LYS A 167 -19.78 13.44 17.00
CA LYS A 167 -19.83 13.14 18.45
C LYS A 167 -20.48 11.78 18.71
N GLY A 168 -19.95 11.02 19.65
CA GLY A 168 -20.50 9.72 20.04
C GLY A 168 -19.43 8.82 20.65
N ASN A 169 -19.83 7.59 21.00
CA ASN A 169 -18.91 6.59 21.52
C ASN A 169 -18.00 6.08 20.40
N ARG A 170 -16.75 6.51 20.44
CA ARG A 170 -15.68 6.04 19.56
C ARG A 170 -14.53 5.49 20.39
N THR A 171 -14.05 4.33 20.04
CA THR A 171 -12.85 3.75 20.68
C THR A 171 -11.60 4.37 20.04
N ASP A 172 -10.59 4.70 20.83
CA ASP A 172 -9.29 5.10 20.27
C ASP A 172 -8.68 3.88 19.54
N LEU A 173 -8.25 4.09 18.29
CA LEU A 173 -7.71 3.00 17.46
C LEU A 173 -6.54 2.28 18.13
N LYS A 174 -5.74 2.97 18.94
CA LYS A 174 -4.64 2.36 19.71
C LYS A 174 -5.11 1.44 20.86
N GLN A 175 -6.39 1.46 21.21
CA GLN A 175 -6.98 0.67 22.30
C GLN A 175 -7.83 -0.50 21.80
N ILE A 176 -7.91 -0.73 20.48
CA ILE A 176 -8.65 -1.89 19.96
C ILE A 176 -7.96 -3.19 20.34
N ASN A 177 -8.76 -4.25 20.46
CA ASN A 177 -8.19 -5.59 20.56
C ASN A 177 -7.62 -6.01 19.19
N ALA A 178 -6.30 -6.09 19.09
CA ALA A 178 -5.57 -6.38 17.87
C ALA A 178 -5.28 -7.89 17.68
N SER A 179 -6.14 -8.77 18.17
CA SER A 179 -6.00 -10.22 18.00
C SER A 179 -6.39 -10.77 16.62
N GLY A 180 -6.92 -9.92 15.74
CA GLY A 180 -7.34 -10.30 14.38
C GLY A 180 -6.19 -10.43 13.41
N LYS A 181 -6.47 -11.11 12.28
CA LYS A 181 -5.51 -11.27 11.17
C LYS A 181 -5.72 -10.28 10.03
N SER A 182 -6.84 -9.56 10.00
CA SER A 182 -7.17 -8.61 8.94
C SER A 182 -7.88 -7.40 9.53
N TYR A 183 -7.45 -6.21 9.12
CA TYR A 183 -7.96 -4.93 9.58
C TYR A 183 -8.26 -4.02 8.39
N CYS A 184 -9.40 -3.34 8.44
CA CYS A 184 -9.76 -2.32 7.47
C CYS A 184 -10.17 -1.04 8.20
N VAL A 185 -9.59 0.11 7.82
CA VAL A 185 -9.99 1.42 8.36
C VAL A 185 -10.47 2.33 7.23
N LEU A 186 -11.68 2.84 7.40
CA LEU A 186 -12.29 3.80 6.48
C LEU A 186 -11.96 5.22 6.94
N ILE A 187 -11.44 6.03 6.01
CA ILE A 187 -11.05 7.44 6.21
C ILE A 187 -11.81 8.32 5.22
N GLY A 188 -12.56 9.28 5.73
CA GLY A 188 -13.38 10.18 4.93
C GLY A 188 -12.60 11.25 4.16
N PRO A 189 -13.30 12.02 3.29
CA PRO A 189 -12.75 13.17 2.61
C PRO A 189 -12.50 14.33 3.58
N GLU A 190 -12.01 15.47 3.09
CA GLU A 190 -11.78 16.69 3.90
C GLU A 190 -13.04 17.20 4.62
N GLY A 191 -14.22 16.94 4.06
CA GLY A 191 -15.53 17.26 4.64
C GLY A 191 -16.11 16.19 5.57
N ASP A 192 -15.34 15.16 5.90
CA ASP A 192 -15.75 13.96 6.64
C ASP A 192 -16.87 13.15 5.93
N PHE A 193 -17.20 12.00 6.50
CA PHE A 193 -18.39 11.23 6.10
C PHE A 193 -19.66 11.98 6.46
N THR A 194 -20.76 11.73 5.73
CA THR A 194 -22.08 12.18 6.15
C THR A 194 -22.64 11.28 7.27
N PRO A 195 -23.59 11.78 8.08
CA PRO A 195 -24.27 10.93 9.07
C PRO A 195 -24.83 9.64 8.47
N GLU A 196 -25.41 9.72 7.27
CA GLU A 196 -25.96 8.55 6.56
C GLU A 196 -24.88 7.57 6.14
N GLU A 197 -23.69 8.04 5.74
CA GLU A 197 -22.54 7.16 5.42
C GLU A 197 -22.02 6.47 6.68
N ILE A 198 -21.97 7.15 7.81
CA ILE A 198 -21.59 6.57 9.10
C ILE A 198 -22.62 5.50 9.51
N GLU A 199 -23.92 5.80 9.47
CA GLU A 199 -24.97 4.86 9.80
C GLU A 199 -24.93 3.60 8.92
N MET A 200 -24.68 3.76 7.61
CA MET A 200 -24.51 2.62 6.71
C MET A 200 -23.31 1.73 7.11
N ALA A 201 -22.20 2.33 7.52
CA ALA A 201 -21.03 1.56 7.99
C ALA A 201 -21.35 0.80 9.28
N LEU A 202 -21.98 1.49 10.27
CA LEU A 202 -22.37 0.87 11.54
C LEU A 202 -23.36 -0.30 11.35
N ALA A 203 -24.33 -0.14 10.45
CA ALA A 203 -25.26 -1.20 10.08
C ALA A 203 -24.58 -2.44 9.46
N LYS A 204 -23.38 -2.28 8.90
CA LYS A 204 -22.52 -3.37 8.39
C LYS A 204 -21.57 -3.94 9.45
N GLY A 205 -21.67 -3.49 10.71
CA GLY A 205 -20.79 -3.93 11.80
C GLY A 205 -19.43 -3.25 11.84
N VAL A 206 -19.20 -2.22 11.02
CA VAL A 206 -18.00 -1.39 11.07
C VAL A 206 -18.00 -0.59 12.37
N LYS A 207 -16.92 -0.62 13.13
CA LYS A 207 -16.85 0.01 14.47
C LYS A 207 -16.33 1.45 14.38
N PRO A 208 -16.95 2.40 15.09
CA PRO A 208 -16.48 3.78 15.09
C PRO A 208 -15.21 3.92 15.94
N VAL A 209 -14.22 4.64 15.37
CA VAL A 209 -12.94 4.90 16.05
C VAL A 209 -12.54 6.36 15.97
N THR A 210 -11.65 6.77 16.90
CA THR A 210 -10.90 8.02 16.83
C THR A 210 -9.41 7.76 16.67
N LEU A 211 -8.72 8.71 16.07
CA LEU A 211 -7.26 8.69 15.89
C LEU A 211 -6.55 9.70 16.83
N GLY A 212 -7.18 10.01 17.95
CA GLY A 212 -6.73 10.99 18.92
C GLY A 212 -7.59 12.25 18.93
N GLU A 213 -7.15 13.26 19.69
CA GLU A 213 -7.91 14.50 19.93
C GLU A 213 -7.74 15.55 18.81
N SER A 214 -6.61 15.48 18.10
CA SER A 214 -6.28 16.46 17.06
C SER A 214 -7.05 16.21 15.77
N ARG A 215 -7.51 17.29 15.13
CA ARG A 215 -8.07 17.21 13.79
C ARG A 215 -6.96 16.92 12.78
N LEU A 216 -6.96 15.75 12.20
CA LEU A 216 -6.01 15.33 11.17
C LEU A 216 -6.57 15.64 9.76
N ARG A 217 -5.68 15.88 8.80
CA ARG A 217 -6.02 15.85 7.38
C ARG A 217 -6.24 14.41 6.94
N THR A 218 -6.98 14.20 5.85
CA THR A 218 -7.31 12.87 5.34
C THR A 218 -6.09 11.99 5.12
N GLU A 219 -5.06 12.49 4.44
CA GLU A 219 -3.81 11.75 4.20
C GLU A 219 -3.07 11.42 5.50
N THR A 220 -3.09 12.34 6.45
CA THR A 220 -2.47 12.14 7.77
C THR A 220 -3.26 11.12 8.58
N ALA A 221 -4.59 11.20 8.59
CA ALA A 221 -5.46 10.24 9.27
C ALA A 221 -5.25 8.81 8.72
N ALA A 222 -5.18 8.67 7.40
CA ALA A 222 -4.92 7.40 6.74
C ALA A 222 -3.55 6.81 7.13
N LEU A 223 -2.51 7.65 7.18
CA LEU A 223 -1.17 7.22 7.59
C LEU A 223 -1.10 6.85 9.06
N VAL A 224 -1.70 7.66 9.95
CA VAL A 224 -1.79 7.37 11.39
C VAL A 224 -2.52 6.05 11.63
N ALA A 225 -3.65 5.81 10.95
CA ALA A 225 -4.38 4.55 11.06
C ALA A 225 -3.50 3.34 10.64
N CYS A 226 -2.82 3.45 9.50
CA CYS A 226 -1.90 2.43 9.02
C CYS A 226 -0.77 2.15 10.03
N HIS A 227 -0.14 3.20 10.55
CA HIS A 227 0.96 3.09 11.51
C HIS A 227 0.50 2.50 12.84
N THR A 228 -0.62 2.99 13.38
CA THR A 228 -1.18 2.47 14.63
C THR A 228 -1.45 0.98 14.55
N LEU A 229 -2.07 0.51 13.45
CA LEU A 229 -2.32 -0.92 13.26
C LEU A 229 -1.02 -1.74 13.15
N ASN A 230 0.03 -1.23 12.49
CA ASN A 230 1.32 -1.92 12.47
C ASN A 230 1.95 -2.00 13.86
N LEU A 231 1.89 -0.92 14.67
CA LEU A 231 2.41 -0.92 16.05
C LEU A 231 1.67 -1.91 16.96
N LEU A 232 0.35 -2.06 16.78
CA LEU A 232 -0.45 -3.00 17.59
C LEU A 232 -0.16 -4.47 17.25
N GLN A 233 0.52 -4.75 16.16
CA GLN A 233 0.85 -6.09 15.68
C GLN A 233 2.35 -6.43 15.82
N SER A 234 3.17 -5.47 16.22
CA SER A 234 4.63 -5.64 16.41
C SER A 234 5.02 -6.23 17.75
#